data_90293f585c6a598c50ac11f81600ee4b
#
_entry.id   90293f585c6a598c50ac11f81600ee4b
#
_cell.length_a   1.000
_cell.length_b   1.000
_cell.length_c   1.000
_cell.angle_alpha   90.00
_cell.angle_beta   90.00
_cell.angle_gamma   90.00
#
_symmetry.space_group_name_H-M   'P 1'
#
loop_
_entity.id
_entity.type
_entity.pdbx_description
1 polymer ?
#
loop_
_entity_poly.entity_id
_entity_poly.type
_entity_poly.pdbx_seq_one_letter_code
_entity_poly.pdbx_strand_id
1 'polypeptide(L)'
;KFKEKLLAIIIKANYDSKGIEFFTPNDFEQQLGYMKREKGYVINPHFHNSIKREVNYTKEVLFIKSGKVRVDFYDENKIYFESRILNKGDVILLAFGCHGFKMIEPSEMIEVKQGPFMPEVRTDKSLFDPIADDKIKIKED
;
A
#
# COMPACT_ATOMS: atom_id res chain seq x y z
N LYS A 1 -4.51 -10.51 -5.33
CA LYS A 1 -5.38 -11.20 -4.35
C LYS A 1 -4.79 -12.57 -3.99
N PHE A 2 -5.04 -13.01 -2.80
CA PHE A 2 -4.72 -14.34 -2.34
C PHE A 2 -5.95 -14.95 -1.66
N LYS A 3 -6.41 -16.12 -2.12
CA LYS A 3 -7.65 -16.78 -1.64
C LYS A 3 -8.82 -15.78 -1.54
N GLU A 4 -9.08 -15.05 -2.62
CA GLU A 4 -10.12 -14.01 -2.74
C GLU A 4 -9.94 -12.79 -1.81
N LYS A 5 -8.94 -12.75 -0.95
CA LYS A 5 -8.61 -11.57 -0.13
C LYS A 5 -7.70 -10.62 -0.89
N LEU A 6 -8.03 -9.32 -0.85
CA LEU A 6 -7.21 -8.28 -1.42
C LEU A 6 -6.06 -7.96 -0.46
N LEU A 7 -4.84 -8.31 -0.84
CA LEU A 7 -3.65 -8.03 -0.01
C LEU A 7 -3.08 -6.65 -0.25
N ALA A 8 -3.02 -6.24 -1.52
CA ALA A 8 -2.46 -4.96 -1.90
C ALA A 8 -3.05 -4.46 -3.21
N ILE A 9 -2.92 -3.15 -3.42
CA ILE A 9 -3.18 -2.47 -4.70
C ILE A 9 -1.91 -1.73 -5.07
N ILE A 10 -1.40 -1.95 -6.28
CA ILE A 10 -0.24 -1.25 -6.82
C ILE A 10 -0.68 -0.38 -7.98
N ILE A 11 -0.39 0.93 -7.88
CA ILE A 11 -0.54 1.87 -8.99
C ILE A 11 0.85 2.10 -9.56
N LYS A 12 1.07 1.67 -10.80
CA LYS A 12 2.34 1.87 -11.48
C LYS A 12 2.55 3.33 -11.84
N ALA A 13 3.81 3.78 -11.84
CA ALA A 13 4.16 5.17 -12.16
C ALA A 13 3.65 5.64 -13.53
N ASN A 14 3.51 4.73 -14.48
CA ASN A 14 3.03 5.00 -15.84
C ASN A 14 1.50 4.82 -15.99
N TYR A 15 0.78 4.56 -14.90
CA TYR A 15 -0.69 4.48 -14.93
C TYR A 15 -1.26 5.80 -15.46
N ASP A 16 -2.20 5.71 -16.39
CA ASP A 16 -2.86 6.86 -16.99
C ASP A 16 -4.34 6.59 -17.20
N SER A 17 -5.17 7.50 -16.72
CA SER A 17 -6.61 7.49 -16.91
C SER A 17 -7.13 8.92 -16.85
N LYS A 18 -8.33 9.18 -17.36
CA LYS A 18 -8.97 10.49 -17.28
C LYS A 18 -9.87 10.58 -16.06
N GLY A 19 -9.93 11.78 -15.46
CA GLY A 19 -10.82 12.07 -14.36
C GLY A 19 -10.33 11.54 -13.03
N ILE A 20 -11.23 10.93 -12.26
CA ILE A 20 -10.93 10.34 -10.95
C ILE A 20 -11.36 8.88 -10.93
N GLU A 21 -10.54 8.04 -10.33
CA GLU A 21 -10.81 6.62 -10.15
C GLU A 21 -10.34 6.17 -8.78
N PHE A 22 -11.22 5.52 -8.00
CA PHE A 22 -10.87 4.89 -6.74
C PHE A 22 -10.76 3.38 -6.93
N PHE A 23 -9.64 2.82 -6.47
CA PHE A 23 -9.32 1.39 -6.65
C PHE A 23 -9.75 0.52 -5.48
N THR A 24 -10.02 1.15 -4.34
CA THR A 24 -10.39 0.46 -3.10
C THR A 24 -11.88 0.14 -3.06
N PRO A 25 -12.27 -1.00 -2.45
CA PRO A 25 -13.67 -1.24 -2.09
C PRO A 25 -14.23 -0.10 -1.22
N ASN A 26 -15.52 0.18 -1.35
CA ASN A 26 -16.16 1.31 -0.67
C ASN A 26 -16.16 1.20 0.86
N ASP A 27 -16.05 -0.02 1.37
CA ASP A 27 -16.04 -0.33 2.80
C ASP A 27 -14.64 -0.28 3.43
N PHE A 28 -13.60 0.02 2.64
CA PHE A 28 -12.26 0.21 3.18
C PHE A 28 -12.17 1.50 3.96
N GLU A 29 -11.59 1.44 5.13
CA GLU A 29 -11.38 2.60 6.00
C GLU A 29 -10.39 3.60 5.41
N GLN A 30 -9.52 3.12 4.52
CA GLN A 30 -8.59 3.95 3.76
C GLN A 30 -8.83 3.78 2.27
N GLN A 31 -9.06 4.89 1.58
CA GLN A 31 -9.37 4.92 0.16
C GLN A 31 -8.14 5.35 -0.64
N LEU A 32 -7.87 4.63 -1.72
CA LEU A 32 -6.79 4.95 -2.66
C LEU A 32 -7.38 5.26 -4.03
N GLY A 33 -7.11 6.46 -4.52
CA GLY A 33 -7.58 6.91 -5.82
C GLY A 33 -6.49 7.57 -6.65
N TYR A 34 -6.73 7.61 -7.94
CA TYR A 34 -5.95 8.33 -8.93
C TYR A 34 -6.77 9.46 -9.52
N MET A 35 -6.15 10.61 -9.76
CA MET A 35 -6.83 11.76 -10.35
C MET A 35 -5.94 12.41 -11.41
N LYS A 36 -6.52 12.65 -12.58
CA LYS A 36 -5.92 13.44 -13.66
C LYS A 36 -6.91 14.49 -14.13
N ARG A 37 -6.51 15.75 -14.10
CA ARG A 37 -7.33 16.89 -14.49
C ARG A 37 -6.54 17.83 -15.41
N GLU A 38 -7.25 18.46 -16.31
CA GLU A 38 -6.70 19.47 -17.20
C GLU A 38 -6.38 20.77 -16.45
N LYS A 39 -5.49 21.58 -17.05
CA LYS A 39 -5.17 22.92 -16.52
C LYS A 39 -6.43 23.76 -16.37
N GLY A 40 -6.58 24.40 -15.23
CA GLY A 40 -7.71 25.27 -14.92
C GLY A 40 -8.92 24.55 -14.30
N TYR A 41 -8.90 23.22 -14.21
CA TYR A 41 -9.95 22.51 -13.46
C TYR A 41 -9.91 22.92 -12.00
N VAL A 42 -11.08 23.24 -11.44
CA VAL A 42 -11.22 23.66 -10.05
C VAL A 42 -11.94 22.60 -9.25
N ILE A 43 -11.32 22.17 -8.17
CA ILE A 43 -12.00 21.41 -7.11
C ILE A 43 -12.51 22.44 -6.10
N ASN A 44 -13.83 22.52 -5.94
CA ASN A 44 -14.40 23.50 -5.03
C ASN A 44 -13.90 23.27 -3.61
N PRO A 45 -13.63 24.37 -2.87
CA PRO A 45 -13.30 24.26 -1.45
C PRO A 45 -14.38 23.47 -0.70
N HIS A 46 -13.95 22.55 0.13
CA HIS A 46 -14.86 21.72 0.91
C HIS A 46 -14.18 21.27 2.20
N PHE A 47 -14.97 20.81 3.14
CA PHE A 47 -14.47 20.16 4.33
C PHE A 47 -15.19 18.83 4.55
N HIS A 48 -14.53 17.91 5.18
CA HIS A 48 -15.09 16.61 5.51
C HIS A 48 -15.78 16.68 6.87
N ASN A 49 -17.08 16.41 6.88
CA ASN A 49 -17.86 16.39 8.12
C ASN A 49 -17.34 15.29 9.07
N SER A 50 -17.45 15.54 10.36
CA SER A 50 -17.11 14.54 11.35
C SER A 50 -18.04 13.32 11.22
N ILE A 51 -17.43 12.16 11.04
CA ILE A 51 -18.12 10.88 10.96
C ILE A 51 -17.38 9.90 11.86
N LYS A 52 -18.12 9.17 12.69
CA LYS A 52 -17.53 8.09 13.47
C LYS A 52 -17.13 6.96 12.53
N ARG A 53 -15.87 6.53 12.63
CA ARG A 53 -15.32 5.40 11.87
C ARG A 53 -14.70 4.39 12.83
N GLU A 54 -14.76 3.13 12.45
CA GLU A 54 -14.07 2.05 13.13
C GLU A 54 -12.95 1.53 12.24
N VAL A 55 -11.74 1.39 12.80
CA VAL A 55 -10.56 0.88 12.11
C VAL A 55 -10.01 -0.30 12.90
N ASN A 56 -10.07 -1.50 12.31
CA ASN A 56 -9.63 -2.73 12.95
C ASN A 56 -8.21 -3.12 12.57
N TYR A 57 -7.77 -2.75 11.37
CA TYR A 57 -6.45 -3.09 10.84
C TYR A 57 -5.75 -1.85 10.34
N THR A 58 -4.46 -1.75 10.63
CA THR A 58 -3.63 -0.68 10.07
C THR A 58 -3.39 -0.95 8.60
N LYS A 59 -3.85 -0.04 7.75
CA LYS A 59 -3.51 -0.02 6.33
C LYS A 59 -2.42 1.01 6.10
N GLU A 60 -1.54 0.71 5.15
CA GLU A 60 -0.41 1.56 4.81
C GLU A 60 -0.41 1.87 3.32
N VAL A 61 -0.05 3.10 2.96
CA VAL A 61 0.24 3.50 1.59
C VAL A 61 1.69 3.95 1.53
N LEU A 62 2.46 3.38 0.60
CA LEU A 62 3.82 3.79 0.34
C LEU A 62 3.96 4.33 -1.08
N PHE A 63 4.64 5.45 -1.20
CA PHE A 63 5.06 6.05 -2.45
C PHE A 63 6.57 5.88 -2.60
N ILE A 64 7.01 5.27 -3.71
CA ILE A 64 8.42 5.08 -4.01
C ILE A 64 8.95 6.36 -4.65
N LYS A 65 9.62 7.18 -3.86
CA LYS A 65 10.18 8.45 -4.32
C LYS A 65 11.41 8.25 -5.19
N SER A 66 12.26 7.28 -4.84
CA SER A 66 13.46 6.93 -5.59
C SER A 66 13.87 5.48 -5.32
N GLY A 67 14.66 4.91 -6.22
CA GLY A 67 15.23 3.59 -6.07
C GLY A 67 14.33 2.45 -6.55
N LYS A 68 14.57 1.29 -6.01
CA LYS A 68 13.87 0.05 -6.35
C LYS A 68 13.68 -0.80 -5.09
N VAL A 69 12.45 -1.21 -4.85
CA VAL A 69 12.06 -1.93 -3.63
C VAL A 69 11.35 -3.22 -4.02
N ARG A 70 11.72 -4.31 -3.38
CA ARG A 70 10.97 -5.56 -3.45
C ARG A 70 9.99 -5.61 -2.27
N VAL A 71 8.73 -5.87 -2.54
CA VAL A 71 7.73 -6.18 -1.52
C VAL A 71 7.46 -7.67 -1.52
N ASP A 72 7.51 -8.27 -0.35
CA ASP A 72 7.25 -9.69 -0.12
C ASP A 72 5.91 -9.85 0.57
N PHE A 73 5.02 -10.68 0.02
CA PHE A 73 3.68 -10.90 0.54
C PHE A 73 3.57 -12.24 1.26
N TYR A 74 2.94 -12.20 2.41
CA TYR A 74 2.62 -13.36 3.22
C TYR A 74 1.14 -13.32 3.56
N ASP A 75 0.56 -14.49 3.79
CA ASP A 75 -0.80 -14.57 4.31
C ASP A 75 -0.86 -14.24 5.82
N GLU A 76 -2.05 -14.28 6.39
CA GLU A 76 -2.28 -14.03 7.82
C GLU A 76 -1.57 -15.04 8.75
N ASN A 77 -1.17 -16.19 8.23
CA ASN A 77 -0.42 -17.23 8.94
C ASN A 77 1.10 -17.12 8.73
N LYS A 78 1.57 -16.00 8.14
CA LYS A 78 2.97 -15.74 7.84
C LYS A 78 3.56 -16.68 6.78
N ILE A 79 2.71 -17.25 5.93
CA ILE A 79 3.13 -18.10 4.82
C ILE A 79 3.38 -17.23 3.59
N TYR A 80 4.62 -17.26 3.10
CA TYR A 80 5.03 -16.52 1.90
C TYR A 80 4.34 -17.08 0.65
N PHE A 81 3.98 -16.19 -0.28
CA PHE A 81 3.44 -16.64 -1.55
C PHE A 81 4.06 -15.97 -2.79
N GLU A 82 4.31 -14.67 -2.79
CA GLU A 82 4.95 -13.99 -3.93
C GLU A 82 5.60 -12.67 -3.55
N SER A 83 6.41 -12.13 -4.44
CA SER A 83 7.01 -10.80 -4.35
C SER A 83 6.72 -9.97 -5.59
N ARG A 84 6.75 -8.65 -5.43
CA ARG A 84 6.65 -7.67 -6.52
C ARG A 84 7.78 -6.68 -6.42
N ILE A 85 8.21 -6.15 -7.56
CA ILE A 85 9.17 -5.05 -7.63
C ILE A 85 8.42 -3.74 -7.80
N LEU A 86 8.74 -2.80 -6.93
CA LEU A 86 8.25 -1.42 -6.98
C LEU A 86 9.38 -0.53 -7.47
N ASN A 87 9.09 0.29 -8.46
CA ASN A 87 10.02 1.24 -9.05
C ASN A 87 9.64 2.67 -8.65
N LYS A 88 10.55 3.61 -8.94
CA LYS A 88 10.30 5.04 -8.72
C LYS A 88 8.95 5.47 -9.30
N GLY A 89 8.15 6.14 -8.48
CA GLY A 89 6.83 6.65 -8.84
C GLY A 89 5.69 5.66 -8.61
N ASP A 90 5.98 4.41 -8.29
CA ASP A 90 4.95 3.43 -7.94
C ASP A 90 4.36 3.75 -6.55
N VAL A 91 3.07 3.46 -6.40
CA VAL A 91 2.34 3.57 -5.13
C VAL A 91 1.77 2.21 -4.78
N ILE A 92 1.88 1.80 -3.53
CA ILE A 92 1.26 0.58 -3.02
C ILE A 92 0.40 0.87 -1.80
N LEU A 93 -0.83 0.37 -1.81
CA LEU A 93 -1.67 0.22 -0.62
C LEU A 93 -1.55 -1.22 -0.12
N LEU A 94 -1.19 -1.39 1.14
CA LEU A 94 -1.14 -2.67 1.85
C LEU A 94 -2.42 -2.82 2.65
N ALA A 95 -3.28 -3.76 2.26
CA ALA A 95 -4.64 -3.88 2.77
C ALA A 95 -4.80 -4.97 3.83
N PHE A 96 -4.27 -6.16 3.58
CA PHE A 96 -4.44 -7.33 4.44
C PHE A 96 -3.23 -8.26 4.34
N GLY A 97 -3.05 -9.14 5.34
CA GLY A 97 -1.94 -10.07 5.39
C GLY A 97 -0.65 -9.44 5.94
N CYS A 98 0.42 -10.18 5.82
CA CYS A 98 1.73 -9.72 6.25
C CYS A 98 2.58 -9.33 5.04
N HIS A 99 3.50 -8.41 5.25
CA HIS A 99 4.38 -7.94 4.20
C HIS A 99 5.77 -7.63 4.75
N GLY A 100 6.75 -7.69 3.87
CA GLY A 100 8.11 -7.25 4.13
C GLY A 100 8.67 -6.50 2.94
N PHE A 101 9.77 -5.79 3.14
CA PHE A 101 10.44 -5.04 2.09
C PHE A 101 11.92 -5.32 2.09
N LYS A 102 12.50 -5.35 0.88
CA LYS A 102 13.95 -5.35 0.69
C LYS A 102 14.31 -4.26 -0.31
N MET A 103 15.26 -3.40 0.08
CA MET A 103 15.81 -2.39 -0.82
C MET A 103 16.73 -3.09 -1.82
N ILE A 104 16.40 -3.03 -3.10
CA ILE A 104 17.23 -3.58 -4.19
C ILE A 104 18.31 -2.57 -4.58
N GLU A 105 17.98 -1.31 -4.48
CA GLU A 105 18.87 -0.16 -4.65
C GLU A 105 18.69 0.78 -3.47
N PRO A 106 19.58 1.77 -3.23
CA PRO A 106 19.28 2.84 -2.28
C PRO A 106 17.95 3.49 -2.63
N SER A 107 17.03 3.56 -1.67
CA SER A 107 15.64 3.92 -1.94
C SER A 107 15.10 4.90 -0.91
N GLU A 108 14.21 5.78 -1.39
CA GLU A 108 13.41 6.66 -0.55
C GLU A 108 11.95 6.31 -0.74
N MET A 109 11.21 6.24 0.38
CA MET A 109 9.77 6.00 0.39
C MET A 109 9.07 7.02 1.27
N ILE A 110 7.86 7.40 0.87
CA ILE A 110 6.94 8.17 1.72
C ILE A 110 5.84 7.22 2.15
N GLU A 111 5.63 7.11 3.45
CA GLU A 111 4.62 6.25 4.06
C GLU A 111 3.49 7.06 4.65
N VAL A 112 2.25 6.65 4.38
CA VAL A 112 1.04 7.14 5.02
C VAL A 112 0.34 5.94 5.65
N LYS A 113 0.10 6.00 6.95
CA LYS A 113 -0.62 4.92 7.66
C LYS A 113 -1.57 5.49 8.69
N GLN A 114 -2.50 4.67 9.11
CA GLN A 114 -3.44 5.07 10.15
C GLN A 114 -2.73 5.36 11.46
N GLY A 115 -3.11 6.48 12.07
CA GLY A 115 -2.79 6.84 13.44
C GLY A 115 -3.99 6.60 14.35
N PRO A 116 -3.90 7.03 15.61
CA PRO A 116 -2.71 7.63 16.23
C PRO A 116 -1.59 6.61 16.47
N PHE A 117 -0.37 7.09 16.54
CA PHE A 117 0.76 6.28 17.00
C PHE A 117 0.68 6.10 18.52
N MET A 118 0.68 4.85 18.97
CA MET A 118 0.57 4.51 20.38
C MET A 118 1.80 3.70 20.82
N PRO A 119 2.88 4.37 21.25
CA PRO A 119 4.13 3.68 21.59
C PRO A 119 4.02 2.76 22.80
N GLU A 120 3.02 2.98 23.66
CA GLU A 120 2.76 2.13 24.82
C GLU A 120 2.08 0.80 24.45
N VAL A 121 1.41 0.76 23.30
CA VAL A 121 0.73 -0.44 22.79
C VAL A 121 1.63 -1.09 21.75
N ARG A 122 2.51 -1.97 22.18
CA ARG A 122 3.46 -2.67 21.31
C ARG A 122 2.83 -3.80 20.48
N THR A 123 1.52 -3.85 20.38
CA THR A 123 0.80 -5.00 19.83
C THR A 123 0.23 -4.81 18.43
N ASP A 124 0.39 -3.62 17.83
CA ASP A 124 -0.09 -3.36 16.47
C ASP A 124 0.83 -3.94 15.38
N LYS A 125 2.04 -4.38 15.75
CA LYS A 125 3.03 -4.92 14.82
C LYS A 125 3.74 -6.12 15.43
N SER A 126 3.73 -7.24 14.69
CA SER A 126 4.47 -8.45 15.02
C SER A 126 5.54 -8.71 13.96
N LEU A 127 6.77 -8.93 14.38
CA LEU A 127 7.91 -9.18 13.49
C LEU A 127 8.16 -10.69 13.37
N PHE A 128 8.63 -11.12 12.20
CA PHE A 128 9.09 -12.48 11.95
C PHE A 128 10.21 -12.47 10.90
N ASP A 129 10.90 -13.58 10.74
CA ASP A 129 12.04 -13.69 9.83
C ASP A 129 11.58 -13.59 8.37
N PRO A 130 12.33 -12.85 7.53
CA PRO A 130 12.01 -12.73 6.11
C PRO A 130 12.21 -14.07 5.39
N ILE A 131 11.51 -14.23 4.26
CA ILE A 131 11.75 -15.35 3.36
C ILE A 131 13.20 -15.34 2.87
N ALA A 132 13.81 -16.52 2.77
CA ALA A 132 15.16 -16.66 2.22
C ALA A 132 15.21 -16.24 0.75
N ASP A 133 16.29 -15.56 0.34
CA ASP A 133 16.42 -14.99 -1.01
C ASP A 133 16.29 -16.03 -2.13
N ASP A 134 16.74 -17.28 -1.89
CA ASP A 134 16.64 -18.39 -2.85
C ASP A 134 15.21 -18.92 -3.05
N LYS A 135 14.26 -18.52 -2.18
CA LYS A 135 12.84 -18.92 -2.24
C LYS A 135 11.94 -17.80 -2.79
N ILE A 136 12.50 -16.68 -3.17
CA ILE A 136 11.75 -15.54 -3.68
C ILE A 136 11.14 -15.87 -5.05
N LYS A 137 9.86 -15.52 -5.20
CA LYS A 137 9.08 -15.64 -6.44
C LYS A 137 8.61 -14.26 -6.86
N ILE A 138 9.38 -13.61 -7.73
CA ILE A 138 8.98 -12.30 -8.28
C ILE A 138 7.94 -12.55 -9.36
N LYS A 139 6.77 -11.97 -9.17
CA LYS A 139 5.71 -11.97 -10.18
C LYS A 139 5.73 -10.62 -10.90
N GLU A 140 5.82 -10.67 -12.22
CA GLU A 140 5.69 -9.52 -13.10
C GLU A 140 4.24 -9.35 -13.55
N ASP A 141 3.90 -8.13 -13.93
CA ASP A 141 2.55 -7.80 -14.44
C ASP A 141 2.37 -8.27 -15.88
#